data_f9336add54034370bce1e63a35591aa8
#
_entry.id   f9336add54034370bce1e63a35591aa8
#
_cell.length_a   1.000
_cell.length_b   1.000
_cell.length_c   1.000
_cell.angle_alpha   90.00
_cell.angle_beta   90.00
_cell.angle_gamma   90.00
#
_symmetry.space_group_name_H-M   'P 1'
#
loop_
_entity.id
_entity.type
_entity.pdbx_description
1 polymer ?
#
loop_
_entity_poly.entity_id
_entity_poly.type
_entity_poly.pdbx_seq_one_letter_code
_entity_poly.pdbx_strand_id
1 'polypeptide(L)'
;THLDTPHLRSLPRRFLLAGATALALLGSHAHATDKLPVTASFSILGDLVRVVGGDRVAVTTLVGPNEDAHVFEAKPADAKTLLASRLVVTNGLSFEPWAGKLVKSSGDKGETVVAAKGVKARHMDEEKSHSGHDHEETDPHAWQNPNNVVVYVRNIAAGLSKVDAAGAASYQANADTYVKELQTLNSWTKAQIATIPAAKREVITSHDAFGYFSAQYGVKFLAPQGVNTETEPSAKQVAQLIQQIQR
;
A
#
# COMPACT_ATOMS: atom_id res chain seq x y z
N THR A 1 -19.66 -72.98 -61.41
CA THR A 1 -20.26 -71.69 -60.92
C THR A 1 -19.34 -71.11 -59.84
N HIS A 2 -18.50 -70.15 -60.28
CA HIS A 2 -17.62 -69.41 -59.43
C HIS A 2 -18.38 -68.21 -58.88
N LEU A 3 -18.35 -68.01 -57.56
CA LEU A 3 -18.80 -66.83 -56.91
C LEU A 3 -17.61 -65.92 -56.61
N ASP A 4 -17.61 -64.75 -57.26
CA ASP A 4 -16.65 -63.69 -57.03
C ASP A 4 -17.00 -62.93 -55.74
N THR A 5 -16.01 -62.83 -54.86
CA THR A 5 -16.11 -61.92 -53.64
C THR A 5 -15.45 -60.59 -53.95
N PRO A 6 -16.06 -59.47 -53.60
CA PRO A 6 -15.46 -58.15 -53.85
C PRO A 6 -14.43 -57.80 -52.79
N HIS A 7 -13.24 -57.45 -53.28
CA HIS A 7 -12.12 -56.95 -52.44
C HIS A 7 -12.41 -55.58 -51.90
N LEU A 8 -12.51 -55.49 -50.57
CA LEU A 8 -12.49 -54.18 -49.85
C LEU A 8 -11.11 -53.59 -49.98
N ARG A 9 -10.99 -52.45 -50.70
CA ARG A 9 -9.80 -51.63 -50.77
C ARG A 9 -9.52 -50.98 -49.40
N SER A 10 -8.46 -51.31 -48.74
CA SER A 10 -7.94 -50.68 -47.53
C SER A 10 -7.49 -49.25 -47.83
N LEU A 11 -8.14 -48.28 -47.25
CA LEU A 11 -7.70 -46.87 -47.22
C LEU A 11 -6.37 -46.77 -46.46
N PRO A 12 -5.40 -46.00 -46.95
CA PRO A 12 -4.08 -45.91 -46.30
C PRO A 12 -4.17 -45.13 -44.97
N ARG A 13 -3.71 -45.77 -43.89
CA ARG A 13 -3.59 -45.29 -42.53
C ARG A 13 -2.82 -43.96 -42.35
N ARG A 14 -2.31 -43.39 -43.46
CA ARG A 14 -1.44 -42.20 -43.47
C ARG A 14 -2.23 -40.86 -43.37
N PHE A 15 -3.54 -40.83 -43.56
CA PHE A 15 -4.32 -39.60 -43.49
C PHE A 15 -4.96 -39.31 -42.11
N LEU A 16 -4.88 -40.26 -41.16
CA LEU A 16 -5.41 -40.06 -39.80
C LEU A 16 -4.43 -39.41 -38.82
N LEU A 17 -3.15 -39.33 -39.18
CA LEU A 17 -2.09 -38.72 -38.35
C LEU A 17 -1.86 -37.22 -38.64
N ALA A 18 -2.37 -36.68 -39.75
CA ALA A 18 -2.18 -35.28 -40.12
C ALA A 18 -3.24 -34.34 -39.50
N GLY A 19 -4.35 -34.89 -38.99
CA GLY A 19 -5.42 -34.11 -38.37
C GLY A 19 -5.22 -33.80 -36.87
N ALA A 20 -4.42 -34.63 -36.19
CA ALA A 20 -4.21 -34.48 -34.73
C ALA A 20 -3.13 -33.45 -34.34
N THR A 21 -2.20 -33.14 -35.26
CA THR A 21 -1.12 -32.17 -34.99
C THR A 21 -1.48 -30.72 -35.27
N ALA A 22 -2.55 -30.43 -35.98
CA ALA A 22 -2.99 -29.08 -36.27
C ALA A 22 -3.82 -28.45 -35.10
N LEU A 23 -4.32 -29.24 -34.17
CA LEU A 23 -5.13 -28.76 -33.04
C LEU A 23 -4.29 -28.41 -31.78
N ALA A 24 -3.01 -28.81 -31.77
CA ALA A 24 -2.08 -28.56 -30.65
C ALA A 24 -1.33 -27.20 -30.73
N LEU A 25 -1.49 -26.47 -31.85
CA LEU A 25 -0.83 -25.18 -32.08
C LEU A 25 -1.74 -23.95 -31.85
N LEU A 26 -2.95 -24.14 -31.33
CA LEU A 26 -3.70 -23.08 -30.66
C LEU A 26 -3.13 -22.92 -29.24
N GLY A 27 -1.81 -22.87 -29.15
CA GLY A 27 -1.09 -22.48 -27.95
C GLY A 27 -1.62 -21.14 -27.51
N SER A 28 -2.21 -21.11 -26.33
CA SER A 28 -2.59 -19.94 -25.59
C SER A 28 -1.45 -18.93 -25.69
N HIS A 29 -1.56 -17.97 -26.60
CA HIS A 29 -0.80 -16.74 -26.48
C HIS A 29 -1.30 -16.12 -25.17
N ALA A 30 -0.61 -16.43 -24.07
CA ALA A 30 -0.70 -15.63 -22.86
C ALA A 30 -0.27 -14.22 -23.32
N HIS A 31 -1.23 -13.41 -23.73
CA HIS A 31 -1.00 -11.99 -23.82
C HIS A 31 -0.48 -11.61 -22.45
N ALA A 32 0.78 -11.24 -22.36
CA ALA A 32 1.27 -10.47 -21.24
C ALA A 32 0.39 -9.23 -21.20
N THR A 33 -0.63 -9.26 -20.34
CA THR A 33 -1.48 -8.09 -20.13
C THR A 33 -0.55 -7.03 -19.60
N ASP A 34 -0.48 -5.89 -20.28
CA ASP A 34 0.31 -4.75 -19.80
C ASP A 34 -0.08 -4.49 -18.34
N LYS A 35 0.94 -4.42 -17.47
CA LYS A 35 0.70 -4.19 -16.05
C LYS A 35 -0.01 -2.86 -15.86
N LEU A 36 -0.99 -2.83 -14.97
CA LEU A 36 -1.74 -1.63 -14.61
C LEU A 36 -0.78 -0.62 -13.97
N PRO A 37 -0.57 0.58 -14.55
CA PRO A 37 0.28 1.59 -13.94
C PRO A 37 -0.42 2.22 -12.73
N VAL A 38 0.22 2.12 -11.56
CA VAL A 38 -0.27 2.68 -10.29
C VAL A 38 0.80 3.56 -9.68
N THR A 39 0.42 4.76 -9.25
CA THR A 39 1.31 5.64 -8.49
C THR A 39 0.87 5.71 -7.04
N ALA A 40 1.79 5.43 -6.13
CA ALA A 40 1.62 5.62 -4.70
C ALA A 40 2.39 6.86 -4.23
N SER A 41 1.86 7.62 -3.29
CA SER A 41 2.49 8.83 -2.78
C SER A 41 3.84 8.55 -2.13
N PHE A 42 3.98 7.46 -1.37
CA PHE A 42 5.24 7.10 -0.71
C PHE A 42 5.45 5.59 -0.63
N SER A 43 6.65 5.21 -0.22
CA SER A 43 7.17 3.83 -0.31
C SER A 43 6.32 2.79 0.41
N ILE A 44 5.78 3.08 1.60
CA ILE A 44 4.94 2.12 2.36
C ILE A 44 3.65 1.82 1.59
N LEU A 45 2.97 2.84 1.05
CA LEU A 45 1.79 2.60 0.21
C LEU A 45 2.15 1.84 -1.07
N GLY A 46 3.31 2.15 -1.66
CA GLY A 46 3.81 1.42 -2.82
C GLY A 46 3.98 -0.07 -2.55
N ASP A 47 4.45 -0.43 -1.36
CA ASP A 47 4.58 -1.82 -0.92
C ASP A 47 3.19 -2.48 -0.78
N LEU A 48 2.26 -1.84 -0.08
CA LEU A 48 0.90 -2.35 0.06
C LEU A 48 0.21 -2.56 -1.29
N VAL A 49 0.41 -1.63 -2.25
CA VAL A 49 -0.12 -1.76 -3.61
C VAL A 49 0.51 -2.96 -4.33
N ARG A 50 1.83 -3.20 -4.19
CA ARG A 50 2.48 -4.38 -4.78
C ARG A 50 1.96 -5.68 -4.19
N VAL A 51 1.79 -5.74 -2.88
CA VAL A 51 1.25 -6.94 -2.21
C VAL A 51 -0.17 -7.26 -2.69
N VAL A 52 -1.05 -6.26 -2.77
CA VAL A 52 -2.43 -6.46 -3.21
C VAL A 52 -2.53 -6.69 -4.72
N GLY A 53 -1.78 -5.90 -5.50
CA GLY A 53 -1.84 -5.92 -6.96
C GLY A 53 -1.12 -7.11 -7.60
N GLY A 54 -0.11 -7.68 -6.91
CA GLY A 54 0.70 -8.77 -7.43
C GLY A 54 1.34 -8.43 -8.76
N ASP A 55 1.39 -9.42 -9.66
CA ASP A 55 2.02 -9.28 -10.98
C ASP A 55 1.20 -8.42 -11.97
N ARG A 56 -0.03 -8.04 -11.61
CA ARG A 56 -0.92 -7.26 -12.47
C ARG A 56 -0.63 -5.76 -12.46
N VAL A 57 0.15 -5.26 -11.51
CA VAL A 57 0.43 -3.82 -11.33
C VAL A 57 1.89 -3.47 -11.62
N ALA A 58 2.10 -2.26 -12.15
CA ALA A 58 3.41 -1.61 -12.23
C ALA A 58 3.37 -0.38 -11.30
N VAL A 59 4.05 -0.48 -10.16
CA VAL A 59 3.96 0.53 -9.09
C VAL A 59 5.14 1.48 -9.12
N THR A 60 4.84 2.77 -9.23
CA THR A 60 5.77 3.87 -9.03
C THR A 60 5.46 4.57 -7.70
N THR A 61 6.49 4.93 -6.93
CA THR A 61 6.35 5.75 -5.71
C THR A 61 6.93 7.14 -5.98
N LEU A 62 6.23 8.18 -5.54
CA LEU A 62 6.74 9.56 -5.67
C LEU A 62 7.83 9.83 -4.64
N VAL A 63 7.59 9.43 -3.39
CA VAL A 63 8.55 9.57 -2.30
C VAL A 63 9.17 8.22 -1.98
N GLY A 64 10.49 8.13 -2.06
CA GLY A 64 11.25 6.91 -1.82
C GLY A 64 11.37 6.53 -0.34
N PRO A 65 12.00 5.38 -0.02
CA PRO A 65 12.07 4.86 1.36
C PRO A 65 12.97 5.67 2.29
N ASN A 66 13.84 6.54 1.75
CA ASN A 66 14.79 7.35 2.52
C ASN A 66 14.49 8.85 2.40
N GLU A 67 13.27 9.20 2.00
CA GLU A 67 12.83 10.57 1.81
C GLU A 67 11.67 10.88 2.74
N ASP A 68 11.52 12.14 3.10
CA ASP A 68 10.44 12.62 3.96
C ASP A 68 9.22 13.01 3.13
N ALA A 69 8.11 12.28 3.33
CA ALA A 69 6.88 12.52 2.59
C ALA A 69 6.07 13.73 3.11
N HIS A 70 6.34 14.24 4.31
CA HIS A 70 5.67 15.45 4.83
C HIS A 70 6.08 16.68 4.02
N VAL A 71 7.36 16.80 3.68
CA VAL A 71 7.98 17.98 3.06
C VAL A 71 8.40 17.78 1.61
N PHE A 72 7.80 16.79 0.94
CA PHE A 72 8.14 16.48 -0.45
C PHE A 72 7.79 17.63 -1.40
N GLU A 73 8.77 18.05 -2.19
CA GLU A 73 8.61 19.03 -3.26
C GLU A 73 8.43 18.33 -4.61
N ALA A 74 7.21 18.40 -5.14
CA ALA A 74 6.87 17.77 -6.41
C ALA A 74 7.56 18.45 -7.60
N LYS A 75 8.12 17.63 -8.48
CA LYS A 75 8.81 18.06 -9.73
C LYS A 75 7.88 17.87 -10.93
N PRO A 76 8.13 18.53 -12.07
CA PRO A 76 7.35 18.33 -13.29
C PRO A 76 7.31 16.86 -13.78
N ALA A 77 8.34 16.06 -13.45
CA ALA A 77 8.37 14.62 -13.75
C ALA A 77 7.28 13.86 -12.97
N ASP A 78 7.00 14.26 -11.72
CA ASP A 78 6.00 13.61 -10.89
C ASP A 78 4.58 13.82 -11.44
N ALA A 79 4.30 15.03 -11.96
CA ALA A 79 3.05 15.30 -12.65
C ALA A 79 2.87 14.42 -13.90
N LYS A 80 3.94 14.17 -14.67
CA LYS A 80 3.91 13.23 -15.81
C LYS A 80 3.66 11.79 -15.37
N THR A 81 4.25 11.38 -14.25
CA THR A 81 4.03 10.06 -13.66
C THR A 81 2.58 9.87 -13.27
N LEU A 82 1.96 10.86 -12.61
CA LEU A 82 0.53 10.81 -12.27
C LEU A 82 -0.34 10.73 -13.53
N LEU A 83 -0.07 11.55 -14.53
CA LEU A 83 -0.85 11.55 -15.78
C LEU A 83 -0.82 10.18 -16.50
N ALA A 84 0.29 9.44 -16.36
CA ALA A 84 0.43 8.10 -16.95
C ALA A 84 -0.23 6.99 -16.09
N SER A 85 -0.68 7.31 -14.89
CA SER A 85 -1.25 6.33 -13.96
C SER A 85 -2.73 6.08 -14.23
N ARG A 86 -3.18 4.87 -13.95
CA ARG A 86 -4.61 4.48 -13.94
C ARG A 86 -5.22 4.58 -12.56
N LEU A 87 -4.37 4.53 -11.54
CA LEU A 87 -4.74 4.64 -10.14
C LEU A 87 -3.66 5.41 -9.38
N VAL A 88 -4.09 6.38 -8.58
CA VAL A 88 -3.23 7.09 -7.61
C VAL A 88 -3.65 6.66 -6.20
N VAL A 89 -2.68 6.34 -5.35
CA VAL A 89 -2.92 5.94 -3.95
C VAL A 89 -2.22 6.92 -3.03
N THR A 90 -2.98 7.58 -2.17
CA THR A 90 -2.49 8.51 -1.14
C THR A 90 -2.84 8.00 0.25
N ASN A 91 -2.14 8.47 1.27
CA ASN A 91 -2.45 8.13 2.66
C ASN A 91 -3.77 8.77 3.12
N GLY A 92 -3.87 10.06 2.97
CA GLY A 92 -4.89 10.88 3.63
C GLY A 92 -4.46 11.32 5.03
N LEU A 93 -5.42 11.72 5.88
CA LEU A 93 -5.15 12.25 7.23
C LEU A 93 -4.18 13.44 7.24
N SER A 94 -4.15 14.21 6.16
CA SER A 94 -3.25 15.35 5.95
C SER A 94 -1.76 15.02 5.90
N PHE A 95 -1.38 13.76 5.63
CA PHE A 95 0.01 13.32 5.54
C PHE A 95 0.75 13.95 4.36
N GLU A 96 0.06 14.06 3.21
CA GLU A 96 0.64 14.60 1.97
C GLU A 96 -0.09 15.91 1.55
N PRO A 97 0.20 17.07 2.16
CA PRO A 97 -0.48 18.32 1.81
C PRO A 97 -0.23 18.75 0.35
N TRP A 98 0.86 18.26 -0.24
CA TRP A 98 1.25 18.49 -1.62
C TRP A 98 0.48 17.62 -2.64
N ALA A 99 0.00 16.42 -2.25
CA ALA A 99 -0.53 15.42 -3.17
C ALA A 99 -1.79 15.91 -3.92
N GLY A 100 -2.73 16.51 -3.20
CA GLY A 100 -3.97 17.01 -3.82
C GLY A 100 -3.72 18.12 -4.86
N LYS A 101 -2.74 19.01 -4.61
CA LYS A 101 -2.33 20.04 -5.57
C LYS A 101 -1.66 19.42 -6.78
N LEU A 102 -0.80 18.42 -6.59
CA LEU A 102 -0.09 17.72 -7.65
C LEU A 102 -1.06 16.98 -8.57
N VAL A 103 -1.98 16.18 -8.02
CA VAL A 103 -3.03 15.47 -8.77
C VAL A 103 -3.84 16.46 -9.61
N LYS A 104 -4.29 17.56 -9.01
CA LYS A 104 -5.05 18.58 -9.72
C LYS A 104 -4.24 19.25 -10.85
N SER A 105 -2.98 19.57 -10.61
CA SER A 105 -2.12 20.26 -11.59
C SER A 105 -1.62 19.34 -12.70
N SER A 106 -1.52 18.03 -12.46
CA SER A 106 -1.14 17.05 -13.48
C SER A 106 -2.18 16.90 -14.59
N GLY A 107 -3.43 17.29 -14.35
CA GLY A 107 -4.54 17.03 -15.25
C GLY A 107 -5.01 15.57 -15.24
N ASP A 108 -4.54 14.78 -14.27
CA ASP A 108 -4.95 13.39 -14.09
C ASP A 108 -6.47 13.32 -13.85
N LYS A 109 -7.10 12.40 -14.57
CA LYS A 109 -8.53 12.08 -14.47
C LYS A 109 -8.74 10.64 -14.00
N GLY A 110 -7.66 10.00 -13.56
CA GLY A 110 -7.67 8.64 -13.05
C GLY A 110 -8.39 8.52 -11.70
N GLU A 111 -8.52 7.32 -11.24
CA GLU A 111 -9.07 7.02 -9.93
C GLU A 111 -8.05 7.36 -8.83
N THR A 112 -8.51 7.96 -7.74
CA THR A 112 -7.69 8.21 -6.55
C THR A 112 -8.25 7.45 -5.37
N VAL A 113 -7.39 6.66 -4.72
CA VAL A 113 -7.68 5.96 -3.46
C VAL A 113 -6.98 6.68 -2.31
N VAL A 114 -7.76 7.07 -1.31
CA VAL A 114 -7.26 7.49 -0.01
C VAL A 114 -7.21 6.26 0.89
N ALA A 115 -6.01 5.76 1.14
CA ALA A 115 -5.80 4.47 1.80
C ALA A 115 -6.35 4.44 3.24
N ALA A 116 -6.21 5.54 4.00
CA ALA A 116 -6.71 5.67 5.36
C ALA A 116 -8.22 5.97 5.46
N LYS A 117 -8.96 6.01 4.34
CA LYS A 117 -10.41 6.29 4.40
C LYS A 117 -11.12 5.25 5.26
N GLY A 118 -11.81 5.71 6.30
CA GLY A 118 -12.53 4.85 7.26
C GLY A 118 -11.71 4.43 8.48
N VAL A 119 -10.43 4.80 8.55
CA VAL A 119 -9.65 4.68 9.79
C VAL A 119 -10.18 5.68 10.81
N LYS A 120 -10.29 5.26 12.07
CA LYS A 120 -10.57 6.18 13.17
C LYS A 120 -9.35 7.05 13.40
N ALA A 121 -9.46 8.33 13.03
CA ALA A 121 -8.39 9.30 13.22
C ALA A 121 -8.02 9.43 14.69
N ARG A 122 -6.73 9.62 14.98
CA ARG A 122 -6.22 10.07 16.28
C ARG A 122 -5.92 11.56 16.18
N HIS A 123 -6.24 12.27 17.25
CA HIS A 123 -5.86 13.66 17.42
C HIS A 123 -4.75 13.74 18.46
N MET A 124 -3.88 14.73 18.33
CA MET A 124 -2.86 15.00 19.33
C MET A 124 -3.52 15.52 20.59
N ASP A 125 -3.01 15.12 21.76
CA ASP A 125 -3.40 15.70 23.02
C ASP A 125 -3.06 17.20 23.03
N GLU A 126 -4.00 18.06 23.47
CA GLU A 126 -3.86 19.52 23.48
C GLU A 126 -2.59 20.01 24.23
N GLU A 127 -2.12 19.22 25.21
CA GLU A 127 -0.88 19.52 25.95
C GLU A 127 0.40 19.44 25.08
N LYS A 128 0.33 18.78 23.90
CA LYS A 128 1.44 18.63 22.96
C LYS A 128 1.32 19.53 21.74
N SER A 129 0.17 20.10 21.48
CA SER A 129 -0.06 21.03 20.38
C SER A 129 0.54 22.39 20.73
N HIS A 130 1.67 22.73 20.14
CA HIS A 130 2.38 24.00 20.38
C HIS A 130 2.06 25.08 19.35
N SER A 131 1.14 24.83 18.43
CA SER A 131 0.63 25.83 17.51
C SER A 131 -0.56 26.53 18.18
N GLY A 132 -0.45 27.83 18.47
CA GLY A 132 -1.50 28.67 19.08
C GLY A 132 -2.72 28.93 18.17
N HIS A 133 -3.11 27.94 17.37
CA HIS A 133 -4.34 27.89 16.59
C HIS A 133 -5.10 26.65 17.02
N ASP A 134 -6.39 26.80 17.34
CA ASP A 134 -7.37 25.79 17.78
C ASP A 134 -7.66 24.71 16.71
N HIS A 135 -6.67 24.19 16.02
CA HIS A 135 -6.81 23.06 15.09
C HIS A 135 -6.25 21.82 15.77
N GLU A 136 -7.13 20.89 16.15
CA GLU A 136 -6.75 19.52 16.52
C GLU A 136 -5.89 18.93 15.41
N GLU A 137 -4.59 18.80 15.64
CA GLU A 137 -3.67 18.21 14.69
C GLU A 137 -3.92 16.70 14.63
N THR A 138 -4.29 16.21 13.44
CA THR A 138 -4.55 14.79 13.23
C THR A 138 -3.24 14.04 13.03
N ASP A 139 -3.03 12.94 13.77
CA ASP A 139 -1.92 12.03 13.56
C ASP A 139 -2.10 11.28 12.22
N PRO A 140 -1.24 11.49 11.21
CA PRO A 140 -1.39 10.86 9.91
C PRO A 140 -0.81 9.45 9.82
N HIS A 141 -0.05 8.99 10.84
CA HIS A 141 0.76 7.78 10.81
C HIS A 141 -0.04 6.50 11.12
N ALA A 142 -1.25 6.40 10.56
CA ALA A 142 -2.18 5.32 10.88
C ALA A 142 -1.67 3.92 10.51
N TRP A 143 -0.76 3.80 9.54
CA TRP A 143 -0.12 2.53 9.15
C TRP A 143 0.74 1.90 10.24
N GLN A 144 1.07 2.62 11.31
CA GLN A 144 1.79 2.09 12.47
C GLN A 144 0.95 1.11 13.32
N ASN A 145 -0.33 0.92 12.97
CA ASN A 145 -1.18 -0.10 13.58
C ASN A 145 -1.66 -1.09 12.51
N PRO A 146 -1.32 -2.38 12.59
CA PRO A 146 -1.73 -3.40 11.63
C PRO A 146 -3.25 -3.48 11.40
N ASN A 147 -4.06 -3.15 12.41
CA ASN A 147 -5.52 -3.11 12.23
C ASN A 147 -5.96 -2.00 11.27
N ASN A 148 -5.28 -0.86 11.25
CA ASN A 148 -5.53 0.20 10.28
C ASN A 148 -5.02 -0.20 8.90
N VAL A 149 -3.89 -0.92 8.81
CA VAL A 149 -3.37 -1.43 7.53
C VAL A 149 -4.36 -2.39 6.87
N VAL A 150 -5.17 -3.13 7.63
CA VAL A 150 -6.29 -3.92 7.08
C VAL A 150 -7.27 -3.03 6.31
N VAL A 151 -7.58 -1.83 6.81
CA VAL A 151 -8.44 -0.86 6.10
C VAL A 151 -7.77 -0.38 4.82
N TYR A 152 -6.48 -0.03 4.88
CA TYR A 152 -5.67 0.37 3.73
C TYR A 152 -5.71 -0.69 2.62
N VAL A 153 -5.42 -1.92 2.97
CA VAL A 153 -5.39 -3.07 2.04
C VAL A 153 -6.74 -3.25 1.34
N ARG A 154 -7.84 -3.15 2.09
CA ARG A 154 -9.20 -3.26 1.52
C ARG A 154 -9.54 -2.10 0.59
N ASN A 155 -9.16 -0.87 0.94
CA ASN A 155 -9.36 0.31 0.10
C ASN A 155 -8.55 0.20 -1.20
N ILE A 156 -7.30 -0.27 -1.12
CA ILE A 156 -6.43 -0.49 -2.28
C ILE A 156 -7.03 -1.58 -3.19
N ALA A 157 -7.47 -2.71 -2.63
CA ALA A 157 -8.10 -3.79 -3.40
C ALA A 157 -9.36 -3.32 -4.12
N ALA A 158 -10.20 -2.53 -3.45
CA ALA A 158 -11.40 -1.93 -4.05
C ALA A 158 -11.04 -0.96 -5.20
N GLY A 159 -10.03 -0.09 -5.00
CA GLY A 159 -9.57 0.83 -6.03
C GLY A 159 -9.01 0.13 -7.26
N LEU A 160 -8.14 -0.87 -7.05
CA LEU A 160 -7.60 -1.71 -8.14
C LEU A 160 -8.73 -2.42 -8.90
N SER A 161 -9.69 -3.01 -8.19
CA SER A 161 -10.83 -3.70 -8.80
C SER A 161 -11.72 -2.77 -9.64
N LYS A 162 -11.82 -1.49 -9.25
CA LYS A 162 -12.59 -0.48 -9.98
C LYS A 162 -11.95 -0.14 -11.33
N VAL A 163 -10.61 -0.07 -11.41
CA VAL A 163 -9.89 0.30 -12.64
C VAL A 163 -9.46 -0.90 -13.49
N ASP A 164 -9.41 -2.11 -12.89
CA ASP A 164 -9.14 -3.39 -13.56
C ASP A 164 -10.09 -4.47 -13.05
N ALA A 165 -11.30 -4.48 -13.55
CA ALA A 165 -12.31 -5.45 -13.17
C ALA A 165 -11.91 -6.91 -13.44
N ALA A 166 -11.07 -7.15 -14.45
CA ALA A 166 -10.55 -8.49 -14.77
C ALA A 166 -9.61 -9.05 -13.67
N GLY A 167 -8.95 -8.17 -12.93
CA GLY A 167 -8.08 -8.50 -11.81
C GLY A 167 -8.78 -8.60 -10.46
N ALA A 168 -10.04 -8.23 -10.34
CA ALA A 168 -10.75 -8.03 -9.06
C ALA A 168 -10.66 -9.25 -8.13
N ALA A 169 -10.85 -10.47 -8.65
CA ALA A 169 -10.75 -11.69 -7.84
C ALA A 169 -9.34 -11.91 -7.27
N SER A 170 -8.30 -11.61 -8.05
CA SER A 170 -6.91 -11.73 -7.61
C SER A 170 -6.58 -10.69 -6.54
N TYR A 171 -7.01 -9.44 -6.72
CA TYR A 171 -6.79 -8.37 -5.75
C TYR A 171 -7.47 -8.68 -4.42
N GLN A 172 -8.69 -9.20 -4.46
CA GLN A 172 -9.41 -9.61 -3.25
C GLN A 172 -8.71 -10.78 -2.55
N ALA A 173 -8.28 -11.81 -3.28
CA ALA A 173 -7.58 -12.96 -2.72
C ALA A 173 -6.24 -12.57 -2.07
N ASN A 174 -5.45 -11.69 -2.72
CA ASN A 174 -4.22 -11.17 -2.18
C ASN A 174 -4.47 -10.34 -0.90
N ALA A 175 -5.48 -9.46 -0.95
CA ALA A 175 -5.88 -8.67 0.20
C ALA A 175 -6.29 -9.55 1.39
N ASP A 176 -7.11 -10.57 1.17
CA ASP A 176 -7.57 -11.48 2.23
C ASP A 176 -6.41 -12.31 2.82
N THR A 177 -5.43 -12.68 2.01
CA THR A 177 -4.21 -13.35 2.46
C THR A 177 -3.39 -12.41 3.35
N TYR A 178 -3.13 -11.20 2.87
CA TYR A 178 -2.33 -10.23 3.62
C TYR A 178 -3.01 -9.75 4.91
N VAL A 179 -4.34 -9.64 4.92
CA VAL A 179 -5.12 -9.37 6.15
C VAL A 179 -4.86 -10.41 7.23
N LYS A 180 -4.77 -11.70 6.88
CA LYS A 180 -4.45 -12.77 7.85
C LYS A 180 -3.02 -12.63 8.39
N GLU A 181 -2.07 -12.25 7.53
CA GLU A 181 -0.69 -11.98 7.94
C GLU A 181 -0.61 -10.79 8.89
N LEU A 182 -1.32 -9.70 8.60
CA LEU A 182 -1.41 -8.53 9.48
C LEU A 182 -2.03 -8.86 10.85
N GLN A 183 -3.06 -9.70 10.90
CA GLN A 183 -3.67 -10.16 12.14
C GLN A 183 -2.69 -11.02 12.96
N THR A 184 -1.94 -11.88 12.29
CA THR A 184 -0.88 -12.69 12.91
C THR A 184 0.23 -11.80 13.45
N LEU A 185 0.70 -10.82 12.65
CA LEU A 185 1.69 -9.84 13.07
C LEU A 185 1.23 -9.03 14.28
N ASN A 186 -0.02 -8.55 14.27
CA ASN A 186 -0.59 -7.80 15.38
C ASN A 186 -0.59 -8.63 16.69
N SER A 187 -1.00 -9.89 16.61
CA SER A 187 -1.04 -10.79 17.75
C SER A 187 0.37 -11.12 18.29
N TRP A 188 1.30 -11.37 17.37
CA TRP A 188 2.70 -11.63 17.70
C TRP A 188 3.36 -10.39 18.33
N THR A 189 3.19 -9.22 17.74
CA THR A 189 3.73 -7.96 18.29
C THR A 189 3.22 -7.70 19.70
N LYS A 190 1.91 -7.88 19.91
CA LYS A 190 1.30 -7.73 21.24
C LYS A 190 1.92 -8.69 22.27
N ALA A 191 2.14 -9.94 21.89
CA ALA A 191 2.77 -10.93 22.75
C ALA A 191 4.23 -10.56 23.07
N GLN A 192 5.01 -10.11 22.06
CA GLN A 192 6.40 -9.70 22.27
C GLN A 192 6.50 -8.48 23.19
N ILE A 193 5.71 -7.44 22.94
CA ILE A 193 5.71 -6.24 23.79
C ILE A 193 5.28 -6.57 25.22
N ALA A 194 4.36 -7.51 25.41
CA ALA A 194 3.91 -7.93 26.74
C ALA A 194 5.03 -8.55 27.58
N THR A 195 6.10 -9.09 26.97
CA THR A 195 7.27 -9.63 27.70
C THR A 195 8.13 -8.54 28.33
N ILE A 196 8.02 -7.31 27.87
CA ILE A 196 8.77 -6.16 28.40
C ILE A 196 7.99 -5.60 29.60
N PRO A 197 8.57 -5.39 30.77
CA PRO A 197 7.92 -4.73 31.89
C PRO A 197 7.38 -3.34 31.49
N ALA A 198 6.16 -2.99 31.89
CA ALA A 198 5.50 -1.75 31.49
C ALA A 198 6.36 -0.49 31.72
N ALA A 199 7.07 -0.44 32.86
CA ALA A 199 8.00 0.67 33.20
C ALA A 199 9.23 0.79 32.29
N LYS A 200 9.47 -0.22 31.41
CA LYS A 200 10.59 -0.23 30.46
C LYS A 200 10.13 -0.10 28.98
N ARG A 201 8.84 0.13 28.75
CA ARG A 201 8.28 0.33 27.41
C ARG A 201 8.33 1.79 27.00
N GLU A 202 9.51 2.36 26.98
CA GLU A 202 9.74 3.75 26.59
C GLU A 202 10.81 3.81 25.49
N VAL A 203 10.52 4.56 24.42
CA VAL A 203 11.36 4.65 23.23
C VAL A 203 11.46 6.11 22.81
N ILE A 204 12.62 6.52 22.31
CA ILE A 204 12.85 7.85 21.75
C ILE A 204 12.87 7.75 20.24
N THR A 205 12.15 8.66 19.58
CA THR A 205 12.08 8.79 18.13
C THR A 205 12.40 10.21 17.70
N SER A 206 12.68 10.43 16.41
CA SER A 206 12.98 11.77 15.88
C SER A 206 11.76 12.69 15.90
N HIS A 207 10.59 12.17 15.53
CA HIS A 207 9.32 12.89 15.56
C HIS A 207 8.18 11.98 16.08
N ASP A 208 7.03 12.54 16.40
CA ASP A 208 5.89 11.81 16.98
C ASP A 208 5.09 11.09 15.89
N ALA A 209 5.60 9.96 15.42
CA ALA A 209 5.00 9.14 14.36
C ALA A 209 4.35 7.85 14.86
N PHE A 210 4.38 7.57 16.15
CA PHE A 210 4.02 6.25 16.69
C PHE A 210 2.79 6.26 17.59
N GLY A 211 1.94 7.29 17.49
CA GLY A 211 0.74 7.43 18.31
C GLY A 211 -0.23 6.25 18.21
N TYR A 212 -0.44 5.71 16.99
CA TYR A 212 -1.27 4.52 16.77
C TYR A 212 -0.62 3.24 17.31
N PHE A 213 0.70 3.10 17.21
CA PHE A 213 1.44 1.98 17.79
C PHE A 213 1.39 2.03 19.32
N SER A 214 1.61 3.20 19.88
CA SER A 214 1.52 3.45 21.33
C SER A 214 0.16 3.01 21.89
N ALA A 215 -0.92 3.44 21.25
CA ALA A 215 -2.28 3.08 21.65
C ALA A 215 -2.58 1.59 21.51
N GLN A 216 -1.99 0.91 20.51
CA GLN A 216 -2.23 -0.51 20.27
C GLN A 216 -1.47 -1.42 21.22
N TYR A 217 -0.24 -1.04 21.59
CA TYR A 217 0.70 -1.95 22.28
C TYR A 217 1.18 -1.46 23.65
N GLY A 218 0.82 -0.23 24.04
CA GLY A 218 1.21 0.32 25.34
C GLY A 218 2.71 0.61 25.45
N VAL A 219 3.34 1.04 24.36
CA VAL A 219 4.72 1.56 24.32
C VAL A 219 4.65 3.08 24.34
N LYS A 220 5.38 3.75 25.22
CA LYS A 220 5.47 5.20 25.29
C LYS A 220 6.56 5.69 24.36
N PHE A 221 6.22 6.59 23.46
CA PHE A 221 7.19 7.24 22.57
C PHE A 221 7.43 8.67 23.03
N LEU A 222 8.69 9.08 22.98
CA LEU A 222 9.15 10.42 23.30
C LEU A 222 9.80 10.97 22.02
N ALA A 223 9.37 12.13 21.58
CA ALA A 223 9.91 12.77 20.39
C ALA A 223 10.12 14.28 20.64
N PRO A 224 11.23 14.87 20.17
CA PRO A 224 11.45 16.31 20.24
C PRO A 224 10.60 17.07 19.24
N GLN A 225 10.19 16.44 18.13
CA GLN A 225 9.42 17.04 17.04
C GLN A 225 8.00 16.49 17.03
N GLY A 226 7.04 17.29 16.57
CA GLY A 226 5.61 16.92 16.47
C GLY A 226 5.33 15.87 15.40
N VAL A 227 4.06 15.70 15.04
CA VAL A 227 3.62 14.69 14.04
C VAL A 227 4.00 15.05 12.61
N ASN A 228 4.27 16.29 12.30
CA ASN A 228 4.84 16.73 11.03
C ASN A 228 6.29 17.20 11.21
N THR A 229 7.04 17.17 10.12
CA THR A 229 8.47 17.50 10.12
C THR A 229 8.76 18.86 9.48
N GLU A 230 7.73 19.66 9.18
CA GLU A 230 7.87 20.96 8.53
C GLU A 230 8.62 21.99 9.40
N THR A 231 8.59 21.81 10.73
CA THR A 231 9.23 22.71 11.68
C THR A 231 10.27 22.00 12.54
N GLU A 232 11.41 22.64 12.75
CA GLU A 232 12.45 22.14 13.65
C GLU A 232 11.98 22.17 15.10
N PRO A 233 12.43 21.22 15.95
CA PRO A 233 12.10 21.23 17.37
C PRO A 233 12.67 22.47 18.06
N SER A 234 11.89 23.08 18.95
CA SER A 234 12.34 24.22 19.73
C SER A 234 13.41 23.80 20.76
N ALA A 235 14.27 24.73 21.17
CA ALA A 235 15.26 24.50 22.23
C ALA A 235 14.62 23.98 23.54
N LYS A 236 13.39 24.41 23.85
CA LYS A 236 12.62 23.92 25.00
C LYS A 236 12.25 22.43 24.87
N GLN A 237 11.78 22.01 23.71
CA GLN A 237 11.44 20.59 23.44
C GLN A 237 12.68 19.69 23.54
N VAL A 238 13.80 20.12 22.96
CA VAL A 238 15.08 19.40 23.07
C VAL A 238 15.55 19.31 24.53
N ALA A 239 15.48 20.41 25.30
CA ALA A 239 15.85 20.39 26.70
C ALA A 239 14.96 19.49 27.55
N GLN A 240 13.64 19.46 27.30
CA GLN A 240 12.70 18.55 27.95
C GLN A 240 13.03 17.09 27.66
N LEU A 241 13.33 16.75 26.42
CA LEU A 241 13.74 15.40 26.05
C LEU A 241 15.04 14.98 26.77
N ILE A 242 16.07 15.85 26.81
CA ILE A 242 17.32 15.59 27.55
C ILE A 242 17.04 15.31 29.04
N GLN A 243 16.17 16.08 29.69
CA GLN A 243 15.79 15.84 31.08
C GLN A 243 15.08 14.50 31.28
N GLN A 244 14.27 14.05 30.30
CA GLN A 244 13.57 12.76 30.37
C GLN A 244 14.56 11.59 30.20
N ILE A 245 15.58 11.73 29.36
CA ILE A 245 16.64 10.70 29.16
C ILE A 245 17.49 10.51 30.41
N GLN A 246 17.66 11.55 31.23
CA GLN A 246 18.51 11.53 32.43
C GLN A 246 17.81 10.95 33.68
N ARG A 247 16.53 10.63 33.59
CA ARG A 247 15.74 10.04 34.69
C ARG A 247 15.69 8.51 34.58
#